data_40a79bf90310eb7d522eb2da130cf636
#
_entry.id   40a79bf90310eb7d522eb2da130cf636
#
_cell.length_a   1.000
_cell.length_b   1.000
_cell.length_c   1.000
_cell.angle_alpha   90.00
_cell.angle_beta   90.00
_cell.angle_gamma   90.00
#
_symmetry.space_group_name_H-M   'P 1'
#
loop_
_entity.id
_entity.type
_entity.pdbx_description
1 polymer ?
#
loop_
_entity_poly.entity_id
_entity_poly.type
_entity_poly.pdbx_seq_one_letter_code
_entity_poly.pdbx_strand_id
1 'polypeptide(L)'
;RPRHPACRGFYARHGANMVSFIRFADNLSAWFGKSFAWLILLMSIGTGYEVFVRYVMNNPTAWALDVSFIMYGTLFMMGGAYTLSRGGHVRGDFIYRLLQPKTQGKIDIVLYLVFFFPGVTALIISGWKYAARSWQYGEVSVNSPAGVPIFQFKAIIVVAGILLFIQGIAQVCRCIIAIKHNYWIEADEDVFETEDLLMQEANKAEKDHIT
;
A
#
# COMPACT_ATOMS: atom_id res chain seq x y z
N ARG A 1 4.11 9.54 18.78
CA ARG A 1 3.50 10.55 19.69
C ARG A 1 2.98 11.68 18.82
N PRO A 2 1.71 12.14 18.95
CA PRO A 2 1.17 13.20 18.10
C PRO A 2 1.94 14.50 18.33
N ARG A 3 2.55 15.04 17.27
CA ARG A 3 3.36 16.26 17.35
C ARG A 3 2.56 17.56 17.42
N HIS A 4 1.26 17.52 17.09
CA HIS A 4 0.41 18.72 17.11
C HIS A 4 -0.52 18.75 18.33
N PRO A 5 -0.61 19.87 19.11
CA PRO A 5 -1.47 19.99 20.27
C PRO A 5 -2.97 19.84 19.94
N ALA A 6 -3.39 20.19 18.71
CA ALA A 6 -4.74 19.98 18.21
C ALA A 6 -5.15 18.49 18.18
N CYS A 7 -4.19 17.58 17.98
CA CYS A 7 -4.45 16.14 17.98
C CYS A 7 -4.81 15.60 19.37
N ARG A 8 -4.26 16.14 20.46
CA ARG A 8 -4.56 15.67 21.83
C ARG A 8 -6.01 15.91 22.26
N GLY A 9 -6.58 17.06 21.92
CA GLY A 9 -7.98 17.38 22.21
C GLY A 9 -8.97 16.58 21.37
N PHE A 10 -8.54 16.15 20.18
CA PHE A 10 -9.31 15.35 19.25
C PHE A 10 -9.53 13.90 19.74
N TYR A 11 -8.48 13.27 20.30
CA TYR A 11 -8.56 11.91 20.84
C TYR A 11 -9.57 11.79 22.00
N ALA A 12 -9.73 12.84 22.78
CA ALA A 12 -10.65 12.85 23.92
C ALA A 12 -12.12 12.97 23.51
N ARG A 13 -12.42 13.52 22.31
CA ARG A 13 -13.78 13.88 21.89
C ARG A 13 -14.44 12.91 20.91
N HIS A 14 -13.69 12.06 20.19
CA HIS A 14 -14.18 11.32 19.00
C HIS A 14 -13.82 9.84 19.01
N GLY A 15 -14.40 9.11 19.97
CA GLY A 15 -14.33 7.64 19.94
C GLY A 15 -12.92 7.10 19.77
N ALA A 16 -12.16 6.99 20.83
CA ALA A 16 -10.81 6.42 20.87
C ALA A 16 -10.67 5.13 20.03
N ASN A 17 -11.78 4.41 19.88
CA ASN A 17 -11.85 3.14 19.11
C ASN A 17 -11.68 3.33 17.59
N MET A 18 -12.27 4.39 16.99
CA MET A 18 -12.20 4.59 15.52
C MET A 18 -10.80 5.02 15.09
N VAL A 19 -10.17 5.90 15.85
CA VAL A 19 -8.80 6.35 15.59
C VAL A 19 -7.80 5.22 15.86
N SER A 20 -8.06 4.40 16.90
CA SER A 20 -7.26 3.21 17.19
C SER A 20 -7.32 2.19 16.05
N PHE A 21 -8.51 1.99 15.46
CA PHE A 21 -8.68 1.10 14.32
C PHE A 21 -7.93 1.61 13.08
N ILE A 22 -8.01 2.91 12.77
CA ILE A 22 -7.28 3.52 11.65
C ILE A 22 -5.77 3.27 11.82
N ARG A 23 -5.23 3.54 13.00
CA ARG A 23 -3.80 3.30 13.28
C ARG A 23 -3.42 1.83 13.18
N PHE A 24 -4.26 0.94 13.66
CA PHE A 24 -4.02 -0.50 13.54
C PHE A 24 -3.95 -0.92 12.06
N ALA A 25 -4.90 -0.48 11.25
CA ALA A 25 -4.92 -0.79 9.81
C ALA A 25 -3.68 -0.21 9.10
N ASP A 26 -3.30 1.04 9.42
CA ASP A 26 -2.11 1.69 8.85
C ASP A 26 -0.82 0.97 9.23
N ASN A 27 -0.66 0.63 10.51
CA ASN A 27 0.53 -0.09 10.99
C ASN A 27 0.61 -1.50 10.37
N LEU A 28 -0.53 -2.18 10.24
CA LEU A 28 -0.60 -3.48 9.60
C LEU A 28 -0.16 -3.40 8.13
N SER A 29 -0.73 -2.45 7.38
CA SER A 29 -0.39 -2.23 5.98
C SER A 29 1.08 -1.80 5.81
N ALA A 30 1.58 -0.95 6.71
CA ALA A 30 2.98 -0.51 6.72
C ALA A 30 3.94 -1.68 7.03
N TRP A 31 3.59 -2.54 7.97
CA TRP A 31 4.41 -3.70 8.31
C TRP A 31 4.53 -4.66 7.11
N PHE A 32 3.40 -5.01 6.48
CA PHE A 32 3.41 -5.83 5.28
C PHE A 32 4.15 -5.15 4.13
N GLY A 33 3.84 -3.90 3.81
CA GLY A 33 4.47 -3.18 2.71
C GLY A 33 5.99 -3.09 2.86
N LYS A 34 6.48 -2.72 4.04
CA LYS A 34 7.92 -2.61 4.33
C LYS A 34 8.62 -3.97 4.32
N SER A 35 7.98 -5.01 4.85
CA SER A 35 8.56 -6.36 4.85
C SER A 35 8.71 -6.89 3.43
N PHE A 36 7.70 -6.73 2.59
CA PHE A 36 7.74 -7.19 1.20
C PHE A 36 8.55 -6.27 0.27
N ALA A 37 8.84 -5.02 0.65
CA ALA A 37 9.73 -4.14 -0.11
C ALA A 37 11.14 -4.72 -0.27
N TRP A 38 11.62 -5.52 0.69
CA TRP A 38 12.91 -6.21 0.58
C TRP A 38 13.00 -7.19 -0.61
N LEU A 39 11.85 -7.65 -1.13
CA LEU A 39 11.81 -8.52 -2.30
C LEU A 39 12.43 -7.86 -3.54
N ILE A 40 12.42 -6.51 -3.64
CA ILE A 40 13.04 -5.82 -4.77
C ILE A 40 14.56 -6.02 -4.79
N LEU A 41 15.20 -6.00 -3.63
CA LEU A 41 16.64 -6.25 -3.52
C LEU A 41 16.97 -7.71 -3.85
N LEU A 42 16.19 -8.64 -3.31
CA LEU A 42 16.36 -10.07 -3.62
C LEU A 42 16.14 -10.35 -5.12
N MET A 43 15.12 -9.73 -5.72
CA MET A 43 14.85 -9.83 -7.14
C MET A 43 16.01 -9.27 -7.99
N SER A 44 16.54 -8.11 -7.59
CA SER A 44 17.67 -7.47 -8.29
C SER A 44 18.93 -8.34 -8.23
N ILE A 45 19.24 -8.91 -7.08
CA ILE A 45 20.36 -9.85 -6.90
C ILE A 45 20.13 -11.11 -7.72
N GLY A 46 18.92 -11.69 -7.67
CA GLY A 46 18.56 -12.88 -8.43
C GLY A 46 18.65 -12.70 -9.94
N THR A 47 18.19 -11.54 -10.43
CA THR A 47 18.29 -11.17 -11.84
C THR A 47 19.75 -10.96 -12.25
N GLY A 48 20.55 -10.30 -11.42
CA GLY A 48 22.00 -10.13 -11.64
C GLY A 48 22.74 -11.47 -11.70
N TYR A 49 22.41 -12.40 -10.81
CA TYR A 49 22.92 -13.76 -10.81
C TYR A 49 22.57 -14.48 -12.11
N GLU A 50 21.30 -14.44 -12.54
CA GLU A 50 20.85 -15.06 -13.79
C GLU A 50 21.59 -14.52 -15.00
N VAL A 51 21.77 -13.20 -15.08
CA VAL A 51 22.53 -12.55 -16.17
C VAL A 51 23.98 -13.06 -16.19
N PHE A 52 24.62 -13.14 -15.04
CA PHE A 52 25.99 -13.65 -14.92
C PHE A 52 26.11 -15.11 -15.38
N VAL A 53 25.25 -15.99 -14.86
CA VAL A 53 25.28 -17.42 -15.20
C VAL A 53 24.94 -17.65 -16.67
N ARG A 54 24.02 -16.89 -17.22
CA ARG A 54 23.60 -16.98 -18.62
C ARG A 54 24.70 -16.55 -19.59
N TYR A 55 25.35 -15.42 -19.34
CA TYR A 55 26.28 -14.82 -20.29
C TYR A 55 27.75 -15.17 -20.04
N VAL A 56 28.14 -15.42 -18.79
CA VAL A 56 29.54 -15.75 -18.44
C VAL A 56 29.73 -17.26 -18.40
N MET A 57 28.80 -17.97 -17.77
CA MET A 57 28.89 -19.43 -17.62
C MET A 57 28.22 -20.22 -18.77
N ASN A 58 27.49 -19.53 -19.63
CA ASN A 58 26.74 -20.10 -20.75
C ASN A 58 25.76 -21.21 -20.32
N ASN A 59 25.23 -21.13 -19.11
CA ASN A 59 24.35 -22.11 -18.48
C ASN A 59 23.10 -21.43 -17.89
N PRO A 60 22.12 -21.01 -18.74
CA PRO A 60 20.95 -20.29 -18.29
C PRO A 60 20.09 -21.12 -17.33
N THR A 61 19.60 -20.51 -16.26
CA THR A 61 18.74 -21.18 -15.30
C THR A 61 17.29 -21.22 -15.79
N ALA A 62 16.59 -22.33 -15.57
CA ALA A 62 15.21 -22.50 -16.01
C ALA A 62 14.20 -21.85 -15.04
N TRP A 63 14.58 -21.59 -13.78
CA TRP A 63 13.67 -21.15 -12.70
C TRP A 63 13.70 -19.65 -12.45
N ALA A 64 14.76 -18.94 -12.83
CA ALA A 64 14.97 -17.54 -12.43
C ALA A 64 13.87 -16.60 -12.91
N LEU A 65 13.34 -16.83 -14.11
CA LEU A 65 12.26 -16.03 -14.67
C LEU A 65 10.98 -16.16 -13.84
N ASP A 66 10.59 -17.36 -13.48
CA ASP A 66 9.38 -17.62 -12.69
C ASP A 66 9.48 -17.03 -11.29
N VAL A 67 10.62 -17.21 -10.64
CA VAL A 67 10.88 -16.64 -9.31
C VAL A 67 10.82 -15.12 -9.37
N SER A 68 11.39 -14.48 -10.39
CA SER A 68 11.32 -13.03 -10.58
C SER A 68 9.87 -12.55 -10.74
N PHE A 69 9.04 -13.23 -11.51
CA PHE A 69 7.62 -12.88 -11.65
C PHE A 69 6.84 -13.05 -10.34
N ILE A 70 7.11 -14.11 -9.58
CA ILE A 70 6.49 -14.34 -8.28
C ILE A 70 6.88 -13.23 -7.29
N MET A 71 8.17 -12.88 -7.22
CA MET A 71 8.66 -11.84 -6.33
C MET A 71 8.10 -10.47 -6.71
N TYR A 72 8.12 -10.12 -7.99
CA TYR A 72 7.56 -8.87 -8.49
C TYR A 72 6.06 -8.75 -8.23
N GLY A 73 5.29 -9.78 -8.57
CA GLY A 73 3.85 -9.80 -8.36
C GLY A 73 3.49 -9.74 -6.88
N THR A 74 4.25 -10.41 -6.02
CA THR A 74 4.08 -10.34 -4.54
C THR A 74 4.33 -8.94 -4.02
N LEU A 75 5.45 -8.32 -4.42
CA LEU A 75 5.79 -6.95 -4.06
C LEU A 75 4.69 -5.97 -4.45
N PHE A 76 4.23 -6.06 -5.69
CA PHE A 76 3.19 -5.18 -6.22
C PHE A 76 1.85 -5.33 -5.48
N MET A 77 1.41 -6.56 -5.25
CA MET A 77 0.16 -6.84 -4.55
C MET A 77 0.19 -6.37 -3.09
N MET A 78 1.27 -6.65 -2.37
CA MET A 78 1.41 -6.26 -0.96
C MET A 78 1.67 -4.76 -0.80
N GLY A 79 2.31 -4.11 -1.77
CA GLY A 79 2.50 -2.66 -1.81
C GLY A 79 1.21 -1.87 -1.95
N GLY A 80 0.16 -2.44 -2.56
CA GLY A 80 -1.10 -1.74 -2.80
C GLY A 80 -1.79 -1.25 -1.52
N ALA A 81 -1.88 -2.08 -0.48
CA ALA A 81 -2.47 -1.69 0.80
C ALA A 81 -1.61 -0.63 1.53
N TYR A 82 -0.30 -0.74 1.43
CA TYR A 82 0.63 0.26 1.98
C TYR A 82 0.46 1.62 1.28
N THR A 83 0.43 1.63 -0.04
CA THR A 83 0.21 2.85 -0.83
C THR A 83 -1.12 3.52 -0.47
N LEU A 84 -2.19 2.72 -0.27
CA LEU A 84 -3.48 3.23 0.18
C LEU A 84 -3.39 3.83 1.60
N SER A 85 -2.64 3.23 2.51
CA SER A 85 -2.47 3.73 3.89
C SER A 85 -1.77 5.08 3.95
N ARG A 86 -0.86 5.33 3.00
CA ARG A 86 -0.06 6.57 2.91
C ARG A 86 -0.71 7.66 2.06
N GLY A 87 -1.92 7.44 1.55
CA GLY A 87 -2.59 8.39 0.68
C GLY A 87 -1.96 8.52 -0.71
N GLY A 88 -1.06 7.60 -1.07
CA GLY A 88 -0.31 7.60 -2.33
C GLY A 88 -1.13 7.28 -3.59
N HIS A 89 -2.46 7.15 -3.47
CA HIS A 89 -3.31 7.11 -4.64
C HIS A 89 -3.40 8.51 -5.25
N VAL A 90 -3.03 8.60 -6.53
CA VAL A 90 -3.17 9.83 -7.31
C VAL A 90 -4.65 10.24 -7.29
N ARG A 91 -4.95 11.21 -6.43
CA ARG A 91 -6.21 11.94 -6.51
C ARG A 91 -6.03 12.95 -7.62
N GLY A 92 -7.07 13.24 -8.40
CA GLY A 92 -7.02 14.31 -9.40
C GLY A 92 -6.85 15.67 -8.70
N ASP A 93 -5.69 15.92 -8.15
CA ASP A 93 -5.37 17.01 -7.19
C ASP A 93 -5.78 18.37 -7.71
N PHE A 94 -5.74 18.57 -9.01
CA PHE A 94 -6.06 19.87 -9.61
C PHE A 94 -7.51 20.30 -9.36
N ILE A 95 -8.48 19.40 -9.49
CA ILE A 95 -9.91 19.71 -9.22
C ILE A 95 -10.22 19.52 -7.74
N TYR A 96 -9.59 18.53 -7.12
CA TYR A 96 -9.86 18.12 -5.75
C TYR A 96 -9.44 19.20 -4.72
N ARG A 97 -8.30 19.88 -4.93
CA ARG A 97 -7.83 20.99 -4.08
C ARG A 97 -8.77 22.21 -4.05
N LEU A 98 -9.62 22.37 -5.08
CA LEU A 98 -10.61 23.45 -5.13
C LEU A 98 -11.85 23.17 -4.28
N LEU A 99 -12.04 21.92 -3.83
CA LEU A 99 -13.22 21.51 -3.08
C LEU A 99 -12.98 21.61 -1.58
N GLN A 100 -14.02 21.94 -0.83
CA GLN A 100 -13.97 21.93 0.64
C GLN A 100 -13.78 20.47 1.16
N PRO A 101 -13.08 20.26 2.28
CA PRO A 101 -12.82 18.92 2.86
C PRO A 101 -14.09 18.08 3.07
N LYS A 102 -15.22 18.73 3.40
CA LYS A 102 -16.52 18.04 3.51
C LYS A 102 -17.02 17.46 2.20
N THR A 103 -16.85 18.20 1.10
CA THR A 103 -17.28 17.78 -0.23
C THR A 103 -16.36 16.67 -0.75
N GLN A 104 -15.06 16.80 -0.53
CA GLN A 104 -14.06 15.76 -0.83
C GLN A 104 -14.43 14.46 -0.12
N GLY A 105 -14.67 14.49 1.19
CA GLY A 105 -15.03 13.31 1.97
C GLY A 105 -16.32 12.63 1.50
N LYS A 106 -17.32 13.39 1.05
CA LYS A 106 -18.56 12.81 0.50
C LYS A 106 -18.32 12.10 -0.82
N ILE A 107 -17.56 12.70 -1.73
CA ILE A 107 -17.20 12.12 -3.02
C ILE A 107 -16.41 10.83 -2.79
N ASP A 108 -15.41 10.88 -1.92
CA ASP A 108 -14.57 9.72 -1.60
C ASP A 108 -15.41 8.55 -1.04
N ILE A 109 -16.33 8.81 -0.10
CA ILE A 109 -17.19 7.75 0.44
C ILE A 109 -17.99 7.07 -0.67
N VAL A 110 -18.59 7.85 -1.59
CA VAL A 110 -19.36 7.30 -2.71
C VAL A 110 -18.47 6.44 -3.60
N LEU A 111 -17.27 6.92 -3.94
CA LEU A 111 -16.31 6.17 -4.77
C LEU A 111 -15.84 4.90 -4.07
N TYR A 112 -15.55 4.95 -2.77
CA TYR A 112 -15.17 3.76 -2.01
C TYR A 112 -16.31 2.73 -1.97
N LEU A 113 -17.56 3.18 -1.74
CA LEU A 113 -18.70 2.27 -1.59
C LEU A 113 -19.13 1.64 -2.92
N VAL A 114 -19.11 2.43 -4.02
CA VAL A 114 -19.64 1.98 -5.34
C VAL A 114 -18.59 1.25 -6.16
N PHE A 115 -17.31 1.67 -6.10
CA PHE A 115 -16.27 1.11 -6.95
C PHE A 115 -15.25 0.28 -6.17
N PHE A 116 -14.72 0.81 -5.07
CA PHE A 116 -13.62 0.16 -4.37
C PHE A 116 -14.06 -1.12 -3.67
N PHE A 117 -15.07 -1.09 -2.81
CA PHE A 117 -15.52 -2.28 -2.07
C PHE A 117 -16.05 -3.39 -2.97
N PRO A 118 -16.90 -3.13 -3.98
CA PRO A 118 -17.31 -4.20 -4.90
C PRO A 118 -16.13 -4.79 -5.66
N GLY A 119 -15.19 -3.95 -6.12
CA GLY A 119 -13.99 -4.40 -6.82
C GLY A 119 -13.09 -5.27 -5.96
N VAL A 120 -12.77 -4.83 -4.73
CA VAL A 120 -11.94 -5.59 -3.79
C VAL A 120 -12.66 -6.87 -3.32
N THR A 121 -13.97 -6.82 -3.10
CA THR A 121 -14.74 -8.02 -2.74
C THR A 121 -14.75 -9.04 -3.87
N ALA A 122 -14.93 -8.61 -5.12
CA ALA A 122 -14.82 -9.47 -6.29
C ALA A 122 -13.41 -10.06 -6.41
N LEU A 123 -12.37 -9.28 -6.15
CA LEU A 123 -10.98 -9.75 -6.12
C LEU A 123 -10.78 -10.85 -5.06
N ILE A 124 -11.30 -10.67 -3.85
CA ILE A 124 -11.17 -11.66 -2.76
C ILE A 124 -11.92 -12.95 -3.13
N ILE A 125 -13.18 -12.85 -3.60
CA ILE A 125 -13.99 -14.04 -3.93
C ILE A 125 -13.39 -14.80 -5.11
N SER A 126 -13.02 -14.11 -6.17
CA SER A 126 -12.41 -14.71 -7.35
C SER A 126 -11.02 -15.24 -7.06
N GLY A 127 -10.22 -14.48 -6.31
CA GLY A 127 -8.89 -14.87 -5.85
C GLY A 127 -8.93 -16.11 -4.97
N TRP A 128 -9.90 -16.22 -4.06
CA TRP A 128 -10.09 -17.42 -3.23
C TRP A 128 -10.35 -18.66 -4.07
N LYS A 129 -11.30 -18.58 -5.00
CA LYS A 129 -11.63 -19.71 -5.90
C LYS A 129 -10.42 -20.10 -6.75
N TYR A 130 -9.66 -19.12 -7.22
CA TYR A 130 -8.47 -19.31 -8.03
C TYR A 130 -7.33 -19.96 -7.23
N ALA A 131 -7.05 -19.45 -6.04
CA ALA A 131 -6.03 -19.99 -5.14
C ALA A 131 -6.38 -21.40 -4.66
N ALA A 132 -7.64 -21.64 -4.23
CA ALA A 132 -8.08 -22.93 -3.75
C ALA A 132 -7.97 -24.03 -4.83
N ARG A 133 -8.36 -23.69 -6.06
CA ARG A 133 -8.23 -24.62 -7.19
C ARG A 133 -6.75 -24.92 -7.49
N SER A 134 -5.90 -23.90 -7.53
CA SER A 134 -4.47 -24.06 -7.77
C SER A 134 -3.80 -24.92 -6.68
N TRP A 135 -4.25 -24.75 -5.43
CA TRP A 135 -3.77 -25.55 -4.31
C TRP A 135 -4.16 -27.02 -4.41
N GLN A 136 -5.39 -27.31 -4.83
CA GLN A 136 -5.89 -28.69 -5.02
C GLN A 136 -5.10 -29.46 -6.10
N TYR A 137 -4.70 -28.76 -7.17
CA TYR A 137 -3.97 -29.39 -8.28
C TYR A 137 -2.44 -29.34 -8.12
N GLY A 138 -1.91 -28.67 -7.08
CA GLY A 138 -0.46 -28.49 -6.92
C GLY A 138 0.16 -27.79 -8.13
N GLU A 139 -0.50 -26.71 -8.60
CA GLU A 139 -0.17 -26.08 -9.88
C GLU A 139 1.25 -25.53 -9.90
N VAL A 140 1.98 -25.84 -10.96
CA VAL A 140 3.33 -25.37 -11.23
C VAL A 140 3.34 -24.42 -12.43
N SER A 141 4.43 -23.65 -12.57
CA SER A 141 4.58 -22.71 -13.68
C SER A 141 4.61 -23.45 -15.01
N VAL A 142 3.86 -22.91 -15.97
CA VAL A 142 3.88 -23.36 -17.37
C VAL A 142 4.92 -22.61 -18.21
N ASN A 143 5.53 -21.53 -17.65
CA ASN A 143 6.48 -20.69 -18.38
C ASN A 143 7.88 -21.28 -18.45
N SER A 144 8.21 -22.20 -17.55
CA SER A 144 9.53 -22.82 -17.50
C SER A 144 9.44 -24.32 -17.21
N PRO A 145 10.42 -25.10 -17.69
CA PRO A 145 10.52 -26.55 -17.43
C PRO A 145 10.91 -26.87 -15.98
N ALA A 146 11.25 -25.86 -15.16
CA ALA A 146 11.68 -26.05 -13.77
C ALA A 146 10.56 -26.47 -12.83
N GLY A 147 9.28 -26.33 -13.24
CA GLY A 147 8.13 -26.72 -12.42
C GLY A 147 7.99 -25.93 -11.12
N VAL A 148 8.33 -24.63 -11.13
CA VAL A 148 8.23 -23.77 -9.93
C VAL A 148 6.79 -23.70 -9.44
N PRO A 149 6.50 -23.98 -8.14
CA PRO A 149 5.14 -23.98 -7.63
C PRO A 149 4.56 -22.56 -7.57
N ILE A 150 3.42 -22.34 -8.23
CA ILE A 150 2.75 -21.03 -8.31
C ILE A 150 1.51 -20.93 -7.40
N PHE A 151 1.05 -22.03 -6.82
CA PHE A 151 -0.13 -22.04 -5.95
C PHE A 151 0.05 -21.17 -4.70
N GLN A 152 1.27 -21.05 -4.17
CA GLN A 152 1.59 -20.18 -3.05
C GLN A 152 1.43 -18.69 -3.41
N PHE A 153 1.89 -18.30 -4.60
CA PHE A 153 1.74 -16.94 -5.10
C PHE A 153 0.27 -16.55 -5.28
N LYS A 154 -0.57 -17.47 -5.75
CA LYS A 154 -2.02 -17.22 -5.90
C LYS A 154 -2.71 -16.95 -4.56
N ALA A 155 -2.26 -17.54 -3.46
CA ALA A 155 -2.76 -17.25 -2.12
C ALA A 155 -2.47 -15.80 -1.68
N ILE A 156 -1.36 -15.22 -2.15
CA ILE A 156 -0.99 -13.83 -1.86
C ILE A 156 -2.03 -12.83 -2.37
N ILE A 157 -2.69 -13.13 -3.50
CA ILE A 157 -3.76 -12.30 -4.07
C ILE A 157 -4.90 -12.12 -3.06
N VAL A 158 -5.28 -13.20 -2.37
CA VAL A 158 -6.34 -13.17 -1.36
C VAL A 158 -5.92 -12.35 -0.14
N VAL A 159 -4.70 -12.57 0.34
CA VAL A 159 -4.14 -11.83 1.49
C VAL A 159 -4.07 -10.34 1.17
N ALA A 160 -3.56 -9.97 0.00
CA ALA A 160 -3.50 -8.59 -0.46
C ALA A 160 -4.91 -7.96 -0.57
N GLY A 161 -5.88 -8.72 -1.09
CA GLY A 161 -7.28 -8.27 -1.14
C GLY A 161 -7.87 -8.00 0.24
N ILE A 162 -7.60 -8.87 1.22
CA ILE A 162 -8.06 -8.67 2.62
C ILE A 162 -7.41 -7.43 3.23
N LEU A 163 -6.10 -7.23 3.03
CA LEU A 163 -5.39 -6.05 3.52
C LEU A 163 -5.95 -4.76 2.89
N LEU A 164 -6.19 -4.77 1.57
CA LEU A 164 -6.85 -3.66 0.88
C LEU A 164 -8.24 -3.39 1.43
N PHE A 165 -9.03 -4.41 1.72
CA PHE A 165 -10.37 -4.27 2.28
C PHE A 165 -10.34 -3.60 3.66
N ILE A 166 -9.46 -4.06 4.55
CA ILE A 166 -9.27 -3.48 5.89
C ILE A 166 -8.83 -2.02 5.76
N GLN A 167 -7.88 -1.72 4.87
CA GLN A 167 -7.40 -0.37 4.64
C GLN A 167 -8.47 0.54 4.03
N GLY A 168 -9.33 0.00 3.15
CA GLY A 168 -10.48 0.71 2.61
C GLY A 168 -11.47 1.14 3.70
N ILE A 169 -11.76 0.27 4.69
CA ILE A 169 -12.59 0.62 5.84
C ILE A 169 -11.94 1.76 6.64
N ALA A 170 -10.63 1.69 6.89
CA ALA A 170 -9.90 2.75 7.59
C ALA A 170 -10.00 4.09 6.84
N GLN A 171 -9.94 4.05 5.51
CA GLN A 171 -10.07 5.26 4.68
C GLN A 171 -11.48 5.84 4.71
N VAL A 172 -12.52 5.01 4.69
CA VAL A 172 -13.91 5.47 4.89
C VAL A 172 -14.07 6.12 6.27
N CYS A 173 -13.47 5.56 7.31
CA CYS A 173 -13.46 6.19 8.65
C CYS A 173 -12.80 7.58 8.64
N ARG A 174 -11.70 7.76 7.90
CA ARG A 174 -11.06 9.08 7.71
C ARG A 174 -11.98 10.05 6.99
N CYS A 175 -12.66 9.60 5.93
CA CYS A 175 -13.64 10.43 5.21
C CYS A 175 -14.79 10.88 6.11
N ILE A 176 -15.32 10.00 6.98
CA ILE A 176 -16.38 10.34 7.93
C ILE A 176 -15.90 11.43 8.91
N ILE A 177 -14.67 11.34 9.38
CA ILE A 177 -14.07 12.34 10.25
C ILE A 177 -13.91 13.67 9.50
N ALA A 178 -13.43 13.65 8.26
CA ALA A 178 -13.27 14.83 7.43
C ALA A 178 -14.62 15.56 7.19
N ILE A 179 -15.72 14.82 6.98
CA ILE A 179 -17.06 15.38 6.82
C ILE A 179 -17.54 16.06 8.11
N LYS A 180 -17.31 15.44 9.28
CA LYS A 180 -17.77 15.94 10.57
C LYS A 180 -17.00 17.18 11.01
N HIS A 181 -15.71 17.23 10.77
CA HIS A 181 -14.80 18.21 11.35
C HIS A 181 -14.23 19.20 10.35
N ASN A 182 -14.49 19.02 9.06
CA ASN A 182 -13.99 19.85 7.96
C ASN A 182 -12.45 19.95 7.88
N TYR A 183 -11.74 18.90 8.35
CA TYR A 183 -10.29 18.74 8.15
C TYR A 183 -9.94 17.27 7.98
N TRP A 184 -8.84 17.00 7.28
CA TRP A 184 -8.30 15.66 7.07
C TRP A 184 -7.36 15.27 8.21
N ILE A 185 -7.41 13.98 8.62
CA ILE A 185 -6.34 13.39 9.42
C ILE A 185 -5.21 13.06 8.45
N GLU A 186 -4.08 13.73 8.61
CA GLU A 186 -2.87 13.43 7.84
C GLU A 186 -2.47 11.97 8.05
N ALA A 187 -2.17 11.28 6.94
CA ALA A 187 -1.50 9.99 7.00
C ALA A 187 -0.05 10.23 7.43
N ASP A 188 0.54 9.30 8.20
CA ASP A 188 1.97 9.38 8.47
C ASP A 188 2.74 9.27 7.14
N GLU A 189 3.33 10.35 6.69
CA GLU A 189 4.18 10.38 5.51
C GLU A 189 5.55 9.79 5.85
N ASP A 190 5.94 8.73 5.14
CA ASP A 190 7.28 8.13 5.31
C ASP A 190 8.35 8.89 4.52
N VAL A 191 7.94 9.67 3.55
CA VAL A 191 8.81 10.47 2.68
C VAL A 191 8.32 11.91 2.73
N PHE A 192 9.12 12.79 3.33
CA PHE A 192 8.93 14.23 3.16
C PHE A 192 9.27 14.56 1.70
N GLU A 193 8.37 15.25 1.01
CA GLU A 193 8.71 15.80 -0.29
C GLU A 193 9.94 16.69 -0.12
N THR A 194 10.89 16.59 -1.05
CA THR A 194 12.14 17.37 -0.98
C THR A 194 11.86 18.86 -0.84
N GLU A 195 10.74 19.31 -1.38
CA GLU A 195 10.23 20.68 -1.30
C GLU A 195 9.90 21.08 0.15
N ASP A 196 9.24 20.21 0.93
CA ASP A 196 8.92 20.46 2.34
C ASP A 196 10.20 20.52 3.19
N LEU A 197 11.20 19.68 2.90
CA LEU A 197 12.49 19.72 3.57
C LEU A 197 13.22 21.04 3.28
N LEU A 198 13.24 21.49 2.03
CA LEU A 198 13.83 22.74 1.63
C LEU A 198 13.13 23.95 2.25
N MET A 199 11.80 23.93 2.32
CA MET A 199 11.03 24.98 3.03
C MET A 199 11.30 25.01 4.53
N GLN A 200 11.45 23.85 5.17
CA GLN A 200 11.80 23.77 6.58
C GLN A 200 13.22 24.30 6.84
N GLU A 201 14.18 23.97 5.97
CA GLU A 201 15.55 24.48 6.06
C GLU A 201 15.61 25.99 5.82
N ALA A 202 14.89 26.53 4.83
CA ALA A 202 14.79 27.95 4.57
C ALA A 202 14.20 28.73 5.75
N ASN A 203 13.09 28.24 6.32
CA ASN A 203 12.45 28.83 7.50
C ASN A 203 13.33 28.77 8.77
N LYS A 204 14.18 27.74 8.87
CA LYS A 204 15.14 27.62 9.98
C LYS A 204 16.28 28.62 9.82
N ALA A 205 16.84 28.73 8.61
CA ALA A 205 17.90 29.68 8.31
C ALA A 205 17.43 31.14 8.53
N GLU A 206 16.19 31.49 8.17
CA GLU A 206 15.62 32.81 8.41
C GLU A 206 15.49 33.12 9.91
N LYS A 207 15.09 32.15 10.73
CA LYS A 207 15.02 32.32 12.19
C LYS A 207 16.40 32.50 12.83
N ASP A 208 17.41 31.78 12.35
CA ASP A 208 18.77 31.88 12.87
C ASP A 208 19.46 33.22 12.47
N HIS A 209 18.96 33.90 11.41
CA HIS A 209 19.43 35.24 11.01
C HIS A 209 18.77 36.41 11.78
N ILE A 210 17.64 36.16 12.47
CA ILE A 210 16.86 37.17 13.20
C ILE A 210 17.22 37.18 14.71
N THR A 211 17.94 36.16 15.19
CA THR A 211 18.46 36.06 16.56
C THR A 211 19.93 36.44 16.66
#